data_b5168a8d107dfce578e0f36d3fa5b59d
#
_entry.id   b5168a8d107dfce578e0f36d3fa5b59d
#
_cell.length_a   1.000
_cell.length_b   1.000
_cell.length_c   1.000
_cell.angle_alpha   90.00
_cell.angle_beta   90.00
_cell.angle_gamma   90.00
#
_symmetry.space_group_name_H-M   'P 1'
#
loop_
_entity.id
_entity.type
_entity.pdbx_description
1 polymer ?
#
loop_
_entity_poly.entity_id
_entity_poly.type
_entity_poly.pdbx_seq_one_letter_code
_entity_poly.pdbx_strand_id
1 'polypeptide(L)'
;MLNEILASLQVLSLPTRTNFRSVTKREVALFKGPNGWGEFSPFLEYEKEEAAHWLGAGIEAAFGEIPLTNREEIEVNATLPAVDTKIDVENILSWYPGAKVVKIKVGGDLELDIQRIENALAVNPNYLIRLDVNGGWTVSQATESVSRIIERIGIEKIQYIEQPVATLDELRELKLPIPVVGDEVIRKAEDPFAINLDGAVDILMLKVSPLGGIKRAKEIAAHHKLPVVVSSALESAVGISHGIKLAAALPELKYACGLGTGKLLANDVADLPIVDGRIKVTNVNPSGMLNYQAAPERIKWWEERIRDSFEVWQARN
;
A
#
# COMPACT_ATOMS: atom_id res chain seq x y z
N MET A 1 -28.06 2.83 -0.18
CA MET A 1 -26.60 2.61 -0.06
C MET A 1 -26.03 3.21 1.24
N LEU A 2 -26.03 4.55 1.49
CA LEU A 2 -25.47 5.11 2.74
C LEU A 2 -26.05 4.48 3.99
N ASN A 3 -27.39 4.34 4.06
CA ASN A 3 -28.07 3.72 5.20
C ASN A 3 -27.66 2.25 5.40
N GLU A 4 -27.39 1.50 4.33
CA GLU A 4 -26.93 0.10 4.40
C GLU A 4 -25.48 0.04 4.90
N ILE A 5 -24.61 0.96 4.43
CA ILE A 5 -23.24 1.11 4.92
C ILE A 5 -23.28 1.35 6.43
N LEU A 6 -24.01 2.35 6.89
CA LEU A 6 -24.07 2.73 8.30
C LEU A 6 -24.76 1.65 9.18
N ALA A 7 -25.77 0.95 8.65
CA ALA A 7 -26.44 -0.12 9.38
C ALA A 7 -25.57 -1.35 9.64
N SER A 8 -24.56 -1.59 8.80
CA SER A 8 -23.62 -2.72 8.91
C SER A 8 -22.23 -2.32 9.42
N LEU A 9 -22.04 -1.04 9.74
CA LEU A 9 -20.75 -0.47 10.09
C LEU A 9 -20.11 -1.13 11.32
N GLN A 10 -18.84 -1.51 11.19
CA GLN A 10 -17.98 -1.97 12.26
C GLN A 10 -16.69 -1.15 12.25
N VAL A 11 -16.47 -0.35 13.27
CA VAL A 11 -15.25 0.44 13.43
C VAL A 11 -14.30 -0.27 14.37
N LEU A 12 -13.10 -0.57 13.90
CA LEU A 12 -12.13 -1.37 14.62
C LEU A 12 -10.84 -0.59 14.83
N SER A 13 -10.13 -0.88 15.93
CA SER A 13 -8.82 -0.33 16.26
C SER A 13 -7.83 -1.49 16.38
N LEU A 14 -7.12 -1.78 15.28
CA LEU A 14 -6.20 -2.89 15.15
C LEU A 14 -4.80 -2.48 15.61
N PRO A 15 -4.17 -3.17 16.60
CA PRO A 15 -2.82 -2.85 17.03
C PRO A 15 -1.79 -3.25 15.97
N THR A 16 -0.71 -2.48 15.83
CA THR A 16 0.43 -2.83 14.97
C THR A 16 1.51 -3.58 15.77
N ARG A 17 2.28 -4.44 15.11
CA ARG A 17 3.45 -5.15 15.71
C ARG A 17 4.65 -4.23 15.86
N THR A 18 4.75 -3.22 15.05
CA THR A 18 5.84 -2.26 15.02
C THR A 18 5.32 -0.90 14.61
N ASN A 19 6.05 0.14 14.92
CA ASN A 19 5.71 1.48 14.45
C ASN A 19 5.85 1.54 12.92
N PHE A 20 4.78 1.87 12.24
CA PHE A 20 4.77 2.07 10.80
C PHE A 20 4.08 3.39 10.48
N ARG A 21 4.82 4.36 9.91
CA ARG A 21 4.34 5.73 9.67
C ARG A 21 3.79 6.42 10.93
N SER A 22 4.42 6.22 12.07
CA SER A 22 3.97 6.70 13.39
C SER A 22 2.60 6.14 13.84
N VAL A 23 2.10 5.09 13.17
CA VAL A 23 0.85 4.42 13.53
C VAL A 23 1.17 3.24 14.46
N THR A 24 0.57 3.25 15.65
CA THR A 24 0.61 2.15 16.62
C THR A 24 -0.71 1.39 16.72
N LYS A 25 -1.78 2.01 16.23
CA LYS A 25 -3.12 1.43 16.08
C LYS A 25 -3.72 1.88 14.76
N ARG A 26 -4.14 0.92 13.95
CA ARG A 26 -4.81 1.18 12.68
C ARG A 26 -6.32 1.14 12.89
N GLU A 27 -7.00 2.26 12.77
CA GLU A 27 -8.46 2.27 12.74
C GLU A 27 -8.96 1.97 11.32
N VAL A 28 -9.93 1.09 11.23
CA VAL A 28 -10.60 0.69 9.98
C VAL A 28 -12.10 0.64 10.19
N ALA A 29 -12.86 1.14 9.23
CA ALA A 29 -14.31 1.07 9.20
C ALA A 29 -14.74 0.04 8.14
N LEU A 30 -15.31 -1.07 8.57
CA LEU A 30 -15.80 -2.15 7.72
C LEU A 30 -17.31 -2.07 7.59
N PHE A 31 -17.82 -2.35 6.40
CA PHE A 31 -19.25 -2.43 6.15
C PHE A 31 -19.57 -3.54 5.16
N LYS A 32 -20.80 -4.05 5.22
CA LYS A 32 -21.24 -5.19 4.42
C LYS A 32 -22.23 -4.76 3.35
N GLY A 33 -22.03 -5.25 2.14
CA GLY A 33 -22.98 -5.17 1.03
C GLY A 33 -23.33 -6.55 0.49
N PRO A 34 -24.10 -6.61 -0.61
CA PRO A 34 -24.54 -7.88 -1.21
C PRO A 34 -23.38 -8.72 -1.76
N ASN A 35 -22.26 -8.09 -2.17
CA ASN A 35 -21.11 -8.77 -2.79
C ASN A 35 -19.97 -9.04 -1.82
N GLY A 36 -20.11 -8.66 -0.56
CA GLY A 36 -19.12 -8.92 0.49
C GLY A 36 -18.87 -7.75 1.42
N TRP A 37 -17.65 -7.66 1.93
CA TRP A 37 -17.23 -6.60 2.83
C TRP A 37 -16.43 -5.54 2.10
N GLY A 38 -16.70 -4.28 2.42
CA GLY A 38 -15.89 -3.13 2.04
C GLY A 38 -15.14 -2.55 3.22
N GLU A 39 -14.04 -1.87 2.95
CA GLU A 39 -13.23 -1.17 3.95
C GLU A 39 -13.11 0.30 3.60
N PHE A 40 -13.34 1.16 4.60
CA PHE A 40 -13.06 2.58 4.57
C PHE A 40 -12.06 2.89 5.68
N SER A 41 -10.81 3.08 5.32
CA SER A 41 -9.73 3.29 6.29
C SER A 41 -8.70 4.33 5.83
N PRO A 42 -9.11 5.52 5.35
CA PRO A 42 -8.15 6.59 5.05
C PRO A 42 -7.37 6.97 6.31
N PHE A 43 -6.12 7.42 6.14
CA PHE A 43 -5.36 7.95 7.26
C PHE A 43 -6.08 9.16 7.87
N LEU A 44 -5.87 9.38 9.17
CA LEU A 44 -6.69 10.35 9.93
C LEU A 44 -6.47 11.79 9.48
N GLU A 45 -5.30 12.09 8.91
CA GLU A 45 -4.94 13.40 8.38
C GLU A 45 -5.56 13.72 7.00
N TYR A 46 -6.18 12.74 6.33
CA TYR A 46 -6.76 12.96 5.00
C TYR A 46 -8.13 13.61 5.11
N GLU A 47 -8.31 14.69 4.36
CA GLU A 47 -9.59 15.40 4.25
C GLU A 47 -10.62 14.59 3.45
N LYS A 48 -11.88 15.01 3.48
CA LYS A 48 -13.00 14.29 2.89
C LYS A 48 -12.86 14.06 1.38
N GLU A 49 -12.19 14.96 0.67
CA GLU A 49 -11.95 14.89 -0.76
C GLU A 49 -11.04 13.71 -1.14
N GLU A 50 -9.96 13.49 -0.38
CA GLU A 50 -9.07 12.34 -0.55
C GLU A 50 -9.72 11.07 0.03
N ALA A 51 -10.37 11.17 1.19
CA ALA A 51 -11.07 10.05 1.82
C ALA A 51 -12.22 9.49 0.96
N ALA A 52 -12.88 10.32 0.13
CA ALA A 52 -13.94 9.89 -0.75
C ALA A 52 -13.50 8.79 -1.76
N HIS A 53 -12.25 8.80 -2.20
CA HIS A 53 -11.70 7.72 -3.03
C HIS A 53 -11.65 6.39 -2.27
N TRP A 54 -11.21 6.41 -1.01
CA TRP A 54 -11.19 5.22 -0.16
C TRP A 54 -12.59 4.65 0.06
N LEU A 55 -13.57 5.53 0.26
CA LEU A 55 -14.96 5.11 0.37
C LEU A 55 -15.46 4.49 -0.93
N GLY A 56 -15.13 5.07 -2.08
CA GLY A 56 -15.46 4.53 -3.40
C GLY A 56 -14.92 3.11 -3.60
N ALA A 57 -13.67 2.86 -3.18
CA ALA A 57 -13.08 1.53 -3.22
C ALA A 57 -13.81 0.53 -2.32
N GLY A 58 -14.17 0.94 -1.09
CA GLY A 58 -14.97 0.11 -0.19
C GLY A 58 -16.37 -0.17 -0.74
N ILE A 59 -17.03 0.83 -1.35
CA ILE A 59 -18.33 0.67 -2.02
C ILE A 59 -18.19 -0.31 -3.20
N GLU A 60 -17.16 -0.18 -4.04
CA GLU A 60 -16.92 -1.12 -5.13
C GLU A 60 -16.77 -2.56 -4.59
N ALA A 61 -16.01 -2.75 -3.51
CA ALA A 61 -15.79 -4.06 -2.90
C ALA A 61 -17.07 -4.70 -2.36
N ALA A 62 -17.97 -3.91 -1.74
CA ALA A 62 -19.18 -4.38 -1.07
C ALA A 62 -20.40 -4.46 -1.98
N PHE A 63 -20.51 -3.54 -2.95
CA PHE A 63 -21.73 -3.37 -3.77
C PHE A 63 -21.46 -3.48 -5.29
N GLY A 64 -20.21 -3.37 -5.72
CA GLY A 64 -19.83 -3.42 -7.14
C GLY A 64 -19.77 -4.83 -7.71
N GLU A 65 -19.48 -4.92 -8.99
CA GLU A 65 -19.25 -6.20 -9.65
C GLU A 65 -17.93 -6.82 -9.20
N ILE A 66 -17.92 -8.13 -9.00
CA ILE A 66 -16.69 -8.87 -8.66
C ILE A 66 -15.83 -8.94 -9.93
N PRO A 67 -14.60 -8.39 -9.92
CA PRO A 67 -13.76 -8.41 -11.10
C PRO A 67 -13.35 -9.84 -11.46
N LEU A 68 -13.29 -10.12 -12.76
CA LEU A 68 -12.66 -11.34 -13.26
C LEU A 68 -11.17 -11.32 -12.94
N THR A 69 -10.67 -12.39 -12.36
CA THR A 69 -9.26 -12.56 -12.03
C THR A 69 -8.58 -13.55 -12.96
N ASN A 70 -7.34 -13.25 -13.35
CA ASN A 70 -6.53 -14.08 -14.24
C ASN A 70 -5.53 -14.95 -13.47
N ARG A 71 -5.53 -14.84 -12.12
CA ARG A 71 -4.57 -15.52 -11.23
C ARG A 71 -5.29 -16.02 -10.01
N GLU A 72 -4.85 -17.17 -9.48
CA GLU A 72 -5.35 -17.75 -8.23
C GLU A 72 -4.53 -17.28 -7.02
N GLU A 73 -3.31 -16.82 -7.25
CA GLU A 73 -2.38 -16.31 -6.24
C GLU A 73 -1.49 -15.22 -6.83
N ILE A 74 -0.95 -14.37 -5.98
CA ILE A 74 -0.02 -13.29 -6.34
C ILE A 74 1.26 -13.35 -5.50
N GLU A 75 2.39 -13.02 -6.10
CA GLU A 75 3.64 -12.82 -5.36
C GLU A 75 3.60 -11.53 -4.55
N VAL A 76 4.15 -11.57 -3.32
CA VAL A 76 4.24 -10.40 -2.45
C VAL A 76 5.67 -10.16 -2.00
N ASN A 77 6.00 -8.89 -1.77
CA ASN A 77 7.25 -8.51 -1.13
C ASN A 77 7.10 -8.46 0.40
N ALA A 78 8.20 -8.67 1.10
CA ALA A 78 8.32 -8.29 2.50
C ALA A 78 8.35 -6.76 2.63
N THR A 79 7.80 -6.22 3.72
CA THR A 79 7.87 -4.79 4.04
C THR A 79 8.65 -4.62 5.34
N LEU A 80 9.77 -3.91 5.26
CA LEU A 80 10.66 -3.64 6.37
C LEU A 80 10.57 -2.16 6.75
N PRO A 81 9.92 -1.83 7.90
CA PRO A 81 9.90 -0.48 8.45
C PRO A 81 11.29 0.02 8.84
N ALA A 82 11.38 1.29 9.24
CA ALA A 82 12.61 1.87 9.79
C ALA A 82 12.88 1.28 11.18
N VAL A 83 13.63 0.18 11.23
CA VAL A 83 14.12 -0.48 12.44
C VAL A 83 15.64 -0.52 12.40
N ASP A 84 16.29 -0.44 13.55
CA ASP A 84 17.73 -0.17 13.64
C ASP A 84 18.55 -1.42 14.00
N THR A 85 17.92 -2.46 14.58
CA THR A 85 18.66 -3.64 15.01
C THR A 85 18.56 -4.79 14.01
N LYS A 86 19.64 -5.58 13.89
CA LYS A 86 19.65 -6.80 13.09
C LYS A 86 18.56 -7.79 13.54
N ILE A 87 18.34 -7.89 14.86
CA ILE A 87 17.32 -8.78 15.42
C ILE A 87 15.91 -8.39 14.98
N ASP A 88 15.61 -7.09 14.96
CA ASP A 88 14.31 -6.62 14.47
C ASP A 88 14.14 -6.90 12.98
N VAL A 89 15.20 -6.69 12.18
CA VAL A 89 15.19 -7.02 10.74
C VAL A 89 14.91 -8.52 10.53
N GLU A 90 15.64 -9.41 11.21
CA GLU A 90 15.44 -10.86 11.12
C GLU A 90 14.03 -11.27 11.54
N ASN A 91 13.54 -10.72 12.66
CA ASN A 91 12.20 -10.99 13.17
C ASN A 91 11.11 -10.55 12.17
N ILE A 92 11.19 -9.32 11.64
CA ILE A 92 10.20 -8.81 10.68
C ILE A 92 10.21 -9.61 9.39
N LEU A 93 11.39 -9.92 8.85
CA LEU A 93 11.49 -10.69 7.61
C LEU A 93 10.96 -12.11 7.76
N SER A 94 11.00 -12.68 8.97
CA SER A 94 10.40 -13.98 9.26
C SER A 94 8.88 -14.05 9.09
N TRP A 95 8.20 -12.89 9.10
CA TRP A 95 6.75 -12.81 8.87
C TRP A 95 6.36 -13.02 7.39
N TYR A 96 7.34 -13.05 6.49
CA TYR A 96 7.15 -13.13 5.03
C TYR A 96 7.83 -14.37 4.44
N PRO A 97 7.42 -15.59 4.81
CA PRO A 97 8.07 -16.82 4.38
C PRO A 97 8.07 -16.94 2.84
N GLY A 98 9.24 -17.17 2.26
CA GLY A 98 9.42 -17.34 0.83
C GLY A 98 9.42 -16.06 -0.01
N ALA A 99 9.27 -14.86 0.58
CA ALA A 99 9.40 -13.59 -0.15
C ALA A 99 10.82 -13.48 -0.72
N LYS A 100 10.93 -13.01 -1.96
CA LYS A 100 12.20 -12.82 -2.68
C LYS A 100 12.59 -11.36 -2.78
N VAL A 101 11.68 -10.47 -2.47
CA VAL A 101 11.83 -9.02 -2.59
C VAL A 101 11.53 -8.38 -1.24
N VAL A 102 12.34 -7.40 -0.83
CA VAL A 102 12.14 -6.64 0.40
C VAL A 102 12.00 -5.16 0.07
N LYS A 103 10.86 -4.56 0.43
CA LYS A 103 10.69 -3.11 0.41
C LYS A 103 11.12 -2.53 1.75
N ILE A 104 12.14 -1.67 1.72
CA ILE A 104 12.78 -1.12 2.91
C ILE A 104 12.48 0.37 2.98
N LYS A 105 11.98 0.81 4.13
CA LYS A 105 11.82 2.22 4.42
C LYS A 105 13.17 2.88 4.62
N VAL A 106 13.44 3.91 3.82
CA VAL A 106 14.65 4.74 3.86
C VAL A 106 14.25 6.22 3.90
N GLY A 107 15.22 7.12 4.08
CA GLY A 107 14.98 8.57 4.10
C GLY A 107 15.24 9.19 5.47
N GLY A 108 15.80 8.40 6.39
CA GLY A 108 16.34 8.87 7.67
C GLY A 108 17.86 9.15 7.58
N ASP A 109 18.60 8.69 8.60
CA ASP A 109 20.05 8.68 8.56
C ASP A 109 20.54 7.66 7.53
N LEU A 110 21.36 8.09 6.58
CA LEU A 110 21.77 7.26 5.45
C LEU A 110 22.60 6.04 5.88
N GLU A 111 23.47 6.16 6.89
CA GLU A 111 24.26 5.02 7.36
C GLU A 111 23.36 3.97 8.07
N LEU A 112 22.37 4.41 8.83
CA LEU A 112 21.38 3.50 9.42
C LEU A 112 20.52 2.83 8.34
N ASP A 113 20.14 3.57 7.30
CA ASP A 113 19.38 3.01 6.18
C ASP A 113 20.21 1.95 5.42
N ILE A 114 21.49 2.24 5.15
CA ILE A 114 22.43 1.28 4.53
C ILE A 114 22.61 0.06 5.43
N GLN A 115 22.81 0.25 6.72
CA GLN A 115 22.97 -0.87 7.66
C GLN A 115 21.72 -1.76 7.70
N ARG A 116 20.53 -1.15 7.64
CA ARG A 116 19.25 -1.89 7.56
C ARG A 116 19.16 -2.73 6.29
N ILE A 117 19.60 -2.20 5.15
CA ILE A 117 19.69 -2.91 3.88
C ILE A 117 20.68 -4.09 3.98
N GLU A 118 21.88 -3.83 4.51
CA GLU A 118 22.90 -4.87 4.71
C GLU A 118 22.42 -5.97 5.67
N ASN A 119 21.71 -5.61 6.74
CA ASN A 119 21.10 -6.57 7.64
C ASN A 119 20.05 -7.44 6.94
N ALA A 120 19.23 -6.86 6.05
CA ALA A 120 18.27 -7.64 5.26
C ALA A 120 18.99 -8.60 4.30
N LEU A 121 20.05 -8.16 3.62
CA LEU A 121 20.87 -9.01 2.74
C LEU A 121 21.65 -10.07 3.51
N ALA A 122 21.98 -9.84 4.78
CA ALA A 122 22.58 -10.84 5.64
C ALA A 122 21.60 -11.96 6.02
N VAL A 123 20.29 -11.69 6.07
CA VAL A 123 19.24 -12.71 6.23
C VAL A 123 19.16 -13.60 4.99
N ASN A 124 19.15 -12.99 3.82
CA ASN A 124 19.16 -13.69 2.54
C ASN A 124 19.87 -12.85 1.46
N PRO A 125 21.06 -13.27 1.01
CA PRO A 125 21.84 -12.52 0.02
C PRO A 125 21.18 -12.49 -1.36
N ASN A 126 20.14 -13.27 -1.60
CA ASN A 126 19.40 -13.29 -2.87
C ASN A 126 18.21 -12.34 -2.89
N TYR A 127 17.94 -11.58 -1.83
CA TYR A 127 16.89 -10.58 -1.86
C TYR A 127 17.15 -9.50 -2.92
N LEU A 128 16.08 -9.12 -3.63
CA LEU A 128 16.01 -7.85 -4.35
C LEU A 128 15.45 -6.79 -3.42
N ILE A 129 16.08 -5.63 -3.42
CA ILE A 129 15.74 -4.52 -2.52
C ILE A 129 14.93 -3.46 -3.28
N ARG A 130 13.92 -2.94 -2.65
CA ARG A 130 13.17 -1.76 -3.05
C ARG A 130 13.33 -0.70 -1.99
N LEU A 131 13.68 0.51 -2.41
CA LEU A 131 13.87 1.65 -1.52
C LEU A 131 12.58 2.47 -1.49
N ASP A 132 12.00 2.73 -0.31
CA ASP A 132 10.78 3.53 -0.15
C ASP A 132 11.09 4.79 0.66
N VAL A 133 11.09 5.95 0.00
CA VAL A 133 11.46 7.25 0.58
C VAL A 133 10.25 8.09 0.97
N ASN A 134 9.08 7.84 0.37
CA ASN A 134 7.84 8.63 0.52
C ASN A 134 8.03 10.15 0.25
N GLY A 135 8.83 10.50 -0.75
CA GLY A 135 9.05 11.90 -1.15
C GLY A 135 9.90 12.71 -0.19
N GLY A 136 10.65 12.04 0.69
CA GLY A 136 11.36 12.70 1.78
C GLY A 136 12.72 13.30 1.42
N TRP A 137 13.28 13.02 0.25
CA TRP A 137 14.56 13.56 -0.18
C TRP A 137 14.42 14.75 -1.12
N THR A 138 15.46 15.58 -1.16
CA THR A 138 15.73 16.50 -2.28
C THR A 138 16.38 15.73 -3.44
N VAL A 139 16.44 16.32 -4.63
CA VAL A 139 17.12 15.75 -5.81
C VAL A 139 18.58 15.41 -5.50
N SER A 140 19.30 16.31 -4.81
CA SER A 140 20.71 16.08 -4.42
C SER A 140 20.84 14.91 -3.44
N GLN A 141 19.99 14.87 -2.41
CA GLN A 141 19.99 13.77 -1.43
C GLN A 141 19.67 12.43 -2.10
N ALA A 142 18.68 12.38 -3.01
CA ALA A 142 18.32 11.17 -3.73
C ALA A 142 19.49 10.65 -4.57
N THR A 143 20.17 11.54 -5.29
CA THR A 143 21.33 11.19 -6.13
C THR A 143 22.50 10.66 -5.29
N GLU A 144 22.87 11.36 -4.21
CA GLU A 144 23.95 10.96 -3.31
C GLU A 144 23.62 9.65 -2.59
N SER A 145 22.43 9.54 -2.00
CA SER A 145 22.01 8.35 -1.23
C SER A 145 21.98 7.11 -2.11
N VAL A 146 21.40 7.20 -3.31
CA VAL A 146 21.34 6.07 -4.24
C VAL A 146 22.75 5.66 -4.68
N SER A 147 23.65 6.62 -4.98
CA SER A 147 25.04 6.32 -5.32
C SER A 147 25.74 5.54 -4.20
N ARG A 148 25.64 6.02 -2.97
CA ARG A 148 26.28 5.37 -1.81
C ARG A 148 25.67 3.99 -1.51
N ILE A 149 24.35 3.83 -1.66
CA ILE A 149 23.72 2.52 -1.51
C ILE A 149 24.24 1.55 -2.57
N ILE A 150 24.31 1.98 -3.84
CA ILE A 150 24.84 1.15 -4.94
C ILE A 150 26.30 0.75 -4.68
N GLU A 151 27.16 1.66 -4.21
CA GLU A 151 28.55 1.37 -3.85
C GLU A 151 28.68 0.29 -2.77
N ARG A 152 27.72 0.21 -1.85
CA ARG A 152 27.75 -0.72 -0.71
C ARG A 152 27.18 -2.10 -1.04
N ILE A 153 26.13 -2.20 -1.84
CA ILE A 153 25.40 -3.46 -2.04
C ILE A 153 25.36 -3.96 -3.50
N GLY A 154 25.79 -3.13 -4.46
CA GLY A 154 25.70 -3.40 -5.89
C GLY A 154 24.35 -3.01 -6.50
N ILE A 155 24.38 -2.51 -7.72
CA ILE A 155 23.16 -2.05 -8.44
C ILE A 155 22.21 -3.21 -8.75
N GLU A 156 22.72 -4.41 -8.96
CA GLU A 156 21.96 -5.62 -9.28
C GLU A 156 21.05 -6.10 -8.12
N LYS A 157 21.30 -5.60 -6.91
CA LYS A 157 20.45 -5.85 -5.74
C LYS A 157 19.22 -4.93 -5.68
N ILE A 158 19.24 -3.80 -6.38
CA ILE A 158 18.17 -2.81 -6.28
C ILE A 158 17.20 -2.98 -7.44
N GLN A 159 15.94 -3.28 -7.14
CA GLN A 159 14.91 -3.45 -8.15
C GLN A 159 14.35 -2.10 -8.61
N TYR A 160 14.10 -1.18 -7.68
CA TYR A 160 13.65 0.19 -7.93
C TYR A 160 13.70 1.07 -6.68
N ILE A 161 13.48 2.36 -6.87
CA ILE A 161 13.21 3.32 -5.79
C ILE A 161 11.80 3.90 -5.92
N GLU A 162 11.05 3.93 -4.81
CA GLU A 162 9.67 4.43 -4.73
C GLU A 162 9.68 5.86 -4.18
N GLN A 163 9.10 6.80 -4.96
CA GLN A 163 8.88 8.20 -4.62
C GLN A 163 10.08 8.84 -3.89
N PRO A 164 11.24 8.98 -4.55
CA PRO A 164 12.44 9.52 -3.89
C PRO A 164 12.28 10.99 -3.49
N VAL A 165 11.59 11.79 -4.28
CA VAL A 165 11.36 13.23 -4.10
C VAL A 165 9.89 13.57 -4.14
N ALA A 166 9.50 14.78 -3.72
CA ALA A 166 8.10 15.12 -3.47
C ALA A 166 7.27 15.39 -4.74
N THR A 167 7.86 16.03 -5.76
CA THR A 167 7.13 16.57 -6.90
C THR A 167 7.50 15.90 -8.24
N LEU A 168 6.61 16.01 -9.23
CA LEU A 168 6.89 15.53 -10.59
C LEU A 168 8.07 16.24 -11.25
N ASP A 169 8.24 17.54 -10.99
CA ASP A 169 9.34 18.29 -11.57
C ASP A 169 10.69 17.84 -10.99
N GLU A 170 10.77 17.64 -9.68
CA GLU A 170 11.96 17.04 -9.05
C GLU A 170 12.23 15.62 -9.57
N LEU A 171 11.18 14.80 -9.80
CA LEU A 171 11.34 13.47 -10.40
C LEU A 171 11.94 13.54 -11.81
N ARG A 172 11.55 14.54 -12.63
CA ARG A 172 12.14 14.74 -13.97
C ARG A 172 13.60 15.18 -13.93
N GLU A 173 13.98 15.93 -12.90
CA GLU A 173 15.39 16.34 -12.69
C GLU A 173 16.28 15.16 -12.30
N LEU A 174 15.74 14.14 -11.65
CA LEU A 174 16.49 12.97 -11.22
C LEU A 174 17.04 12.18 -12.41
N LYS A 175 18.31 11.80 -12.30
CA LYS A 175 18.99 10.91 -13.27
C LYS A 175 19.62 9.75 -12.49
N LEU A 176 18.76 8.81 -12.07
CA LEU A 176 19.18 7.64 -11.34
C LEU A 176 19.44 6.45 -12.27
N PRO A 177 20.41 5.58 -11.97
CA PRO A 177 20.70 4.39 -12.77
C PRO A 177 19.74 3.22 -12.48
N ILE A 178 18.73 3.43 -11.64
CA ILE A 178 17.70 2.45 -11.22
C ILE A 178 16.31 2.99 -11.54
N PRO A 179 15.31 2.13 -11.79
CA PRO A 179 13.95 2.57 -12.08
C PRO A 179 13.32 3.36 -10.93
N VAL A 180 12.50 4.34 -11.27
CA VAL A 180 11.74 5.18 -10.32
C VAL A 180 10.27 4.81 -10.37
N VAL A 181 9.68 4.57 -9.20
CA VAL A 181 8.24 4.30 -9.03
C VAL A 181 7.54 5.53 -8.48
N GLY A 182 6.45 5.95 -9.15
CA GLY A 182 5.56 7.00 -8.64
C GLY A 182 4.47 6.40 -7.73
N ASP A 183 4.34 6.89 -6.52
CA ASP A 183 3.25 6.61 -5.57
C ASP A 183 2.46 7.89 -5.24
N GLU A 184 3.02 8.76 -4.42
CA GLU A 184 2.35 9.97 -3.95
C GLU A 184 1.93 10.88 -5.10
N VAL A 185 2.77 11.07 -6.09
CA VAL A 185 2.50 11.93 -7.25
C VAL A 185 1.30 11.46 -8.09
N ILE A 186 0.92 10.18 -7.97
CA ILE A 186 -0.23 9.60 -8.68
C ILE A 186 -1.46 9.65 -7.81
N ARG A 187 -1.40 9.06 -6.59
CA ARG A 187 -2.56 8.90 -5.73
C ARG A 187 -3.05 10.18 -5.05
N LYS A 188 -2.18 11.21 -4.98
CA LYS A 188 -2.51 12.54 -4.46
C LYS A 188 -2.77 13.57 -5.56
N ALA A 189 -2.66 13.18 -6.83
CA ALA A 189 -3.01 14.07 -7.93
C ALA A 189 -4.50 14.40 -7.89
N GLU A 190 -4.85 15.65 -8.15
CA GLU A 190 -6.25 16.07 -8.28
C GLU A 190 -6.96 15.26 -9.39
N ASP A 191 -6.29 15.13 -10.53
CA ASP A 191 -6.70 14.22 -11.61
C ASP A 191 -5.51 13.37 -12.06
N PRO A 192 -5.46 12.07 -11.68
CA PRO A 192 -4.39 11.16 -12.08
C PRO A 192 -4.32 10.88 -13.59
N PHE A 193 -5.36 11.23 -14.36
CA PHE A 193 -5.35 11.12 -15.82
C PHE A 193 -4.74 12.34 -16.50
N ALA A 194 -4.78 13.52 -15.85
CA ALA A 194 -4.25 14.76 -16.41
C ALA A 194 -2.74 14.96 -16.19
N ILE A 195 -2.13 14.18 -15.29
CA ILE A 195 -0.70 14.32 -14.99
C ILE A 195 0.16 13.75 -16.12
N ASN A 196 1.20 14.47 -16.49
CA ASN A 196 2.22 13.96 -17.41
C ASN A 196 3.35 13.27 -16.63
N LEU A 197 3.50 11.96 -16.81
CA LEU A 197 4.51 11.14 -16.15
C LEU A 197 5.78 10.94 -16.97
N ASP A 198 5.83 11.43 -18.22
CA ASP A 198 6.97 11.27 -19.10
C ASP A 198 8.26 11.82 -18.48
N GLY A 199 9.27 10.97 -18.42
CA GLY A 199 10.58 11.30 -17.85
C GLY A 199 10.60 11.51 -16.33
N ALA A 200 9.46 11.35 -15.65
CA ALA A 200 9.36 11.46 -14.19
C ALA A 200 9.41 10.09 -13.50
N VAL A 201 8.72 9.09 -14.05
CA VAL A 201 8.62 7.75 -13.45
C VAL A 201 8.70 6.66 -14.52
N ASP A 202 9.18 5.48 -14.14
CA ASP A 202 9.29 4.30 -14.99
C ASP A 202 8.18 3.28 -14.68
N ILE A 203 7.61 3.32 -13.47
CA ILE A 203 6.66 2.34 -12.96
C ILE A 203 5.56 3.06 -12.16
N LEU A 204 4.30 2.62 -12.33
CA LEU A 204 3.17 3.11 -11.55
C LEU A 204 2.95 2.27 -10.29
N MET A 205 2.82 2.92 -9.13
CA MET A 205 2.28 2.29 -7.94
C MET A 205 0.75 2.40 -7.93
N LEU A 206 0.07 1.26 -7.87
CA LEU A 206 -1.39 1.21 -7.76
C LEU A 206 -1.79 0.75 -6.36
N LYS A 207 -2.57 1.55 -5.66
CA LYS A 207 -3.18 1.23 -4.37
C LYS A 207 -4.69 1.36 -4.50
N VAL A 208 -5.41 0.25 -4.36
CA VAL A 208 -6.85 0.17 -4.66
C VAL A 208 -7.67 1.20 -3.89
N SER A 209 -7.41 1.37 -2.58
CA SER A 209 -8.19 2.26 -1.72
C SER A 209 -7.96 3.74 -2.04
N PRO A 210 -6.71 4.27 -2.07
CA PRO A 210 -6.47 5.66 -2.44
C PRO A 210 -6.90 6.03 -3.87
N LEU A 211 -6.90 5.07 -4.80
CA LEU A 211 -7.26 5.33 -6.18
C LEU A 211 -8.78 5.22 -6.47
N GLY A 212 -9.58 4.77 -5.50
CA GLY A 212 -11.03 4.74 -5.64
C GLY A 212 -11.61 3.44 -6.21
N GLY A 213 -10.85 2.33 -6.18
CA GLY A 213 -11.31 1.00 -6.57
C GLY A 213 -10.50 0.37 -7.69
N ILE A 214 -10.83 -0.87 -8.02
CA ILE A 214 -10.15 -1.69 -9.04
C ILE A 214 -10.38 -1.11 -10.44
N LYS A 215 -11.62 -0.73 -10.74
CA LYS A 215 -11.97 -0.18 -12.05
C LYS A 215 -11.11 1.04 -12.36
N ARG A 216 -11.11 2.03 -11.48
CA ARG A 216 -10.36 3.27 -11.66
C ARG A 216 -8.84 3.02 -11.70
N ALA A 217 -8.31 2.15 -10.84
CA ALA A 217 -6.90 1.79 -10.88
C ALA A 217 -6.47 1.16 -12.22
N LYS A 218 -7.31 0.29 -12.80
CA LYS A 218 -7.08 -0.29 -14.13
C LYS A 218 -7.15 0.75 -15.25
N GLU A 219 -8.07 1.70 -15.17
CA GLU A 219 -8.19 2.80 -16.14
C GLU A 219 -6.95 3.70 -16.10
N ILE A 220 -6.43 4.04 -14.90
CA ILE A 220 -5.18 4.79 -14.74
C ILE A 220 -3.99 4.03 -15.35
N ALA A 221 -3.87 2.72 -15.08
CA ALA A 221 -2.83 1.89 -15.67
C ALA A 221 -2.90 1.86 -17.20
N ALA A 222 -4.11 1.69 -17.76
CA ALA A 222 -4.32 1.67 -19.21
C ALA A 222 -4.04 3.03 -19.89
N HIS A 223 -4.31 4.13 -19.18
CA HIS A 223 -4.06 5.49 -19.65
C HIS A 223 -2.55 5.77 -19.79
N HIS A 224 -1.79 5.54 -18.74
CA HIS A 224 -0.35 5.86 -18.73
C HIS A 224 0.52 4.81 -19.43
N LYS A 225 0.06 3.57 -19.57
CA LYS A 225 0.76 2.48 -20.29
C LYS A 225 2.17 2.16 -19.75
N LEU A 226 2.43 2.48 -18.49
CA LEU A 226 3.66 2.13 -17.81
C LEU A 226 3.52 0.76 -17.12
N PRO A 227 4.63 0.06 -16.85
CA PRO A 227 4.61 -1.09 -15.96
C PRO A 227 3.98 -0.73 -14.61
N VAL A 228 3.28 -1.67 -13.99
CA VAL A 228 2.59 -1.42 -12.72
C VAL A 228 3.09 -2.33 -11.61
N VAL A 229 3.05 -1.83 -10.37
CA VAL A 229 3.18 -2.60 -9.16
C VAL A 229 1.98 -2.29 -8.25
N VAL A 230 1.33 -3.32 -7.72
CA VAL A 230 0.20 -3.14 -6.79
C VAL A 230 0.72 -3.13 -5.37
N SER A 231 0.25 -2.20 -4.56
CA SER A 231 0.62 -2.08 -3.15
C SER A 231 -0.61 -1.76 -2.29
N SER A 232 -0.39 -1.48 -1.03
CA SER A 232 -1.40 -1.24 0.00
C SER A 232 -1.03 -0.01 0.83
N ALA A 233 -1.98 0.43 1.64
CA ALA A 233 -1.82 1.53 2.58
C ALA A 233 -2.15 1.09 4.01
N LEU A 234 -1.69 -0.10 4.41
CA LEU A 234 -1.90 -0.70 5.73
C LEU A 234 -3.38 -0.97 6.04
N GLU A 235 -4.13 -1.43 5.07
CA GLU A 235 -5.51 -1.88 5.24
C GLU A 235 -5.56 -3.18 6.07
N SER A 236 -6.75 -3.50 6.61
CA SER A 236 -7.02 -4.83 7.15
C SER A 236 -7.09 -5.90 6.04
N ALA A 237 -7.23 -7.15 6.41
CA ALA A 237 -7.41 -8.25 5.46
C ALA A 237 -8.54 -8.00 4.44
N VAL A 238 -9.56 -7.21 4.80
CA VAL A 238 -10.65 -6.84 3.88
C VAL A 238 -10.12 -5.97 2.74
N GLY A 239 -9.48 -4.84 3.06
CA GLY A 239 -8.92 -3.94 2.04
C GLY A 239 -7.76 -4.58 1.26
N ILE A 240 -6.89 -5.33 1.96
CA ILE A 240 -5.82 -6.12 1.31
C ILE A 240 -6.42 -7.11 0.29
N SER A 241 -7.52 -7.80 0.61
CA SER A 241 -8.15 -8.74 -0.34
C SER A 241 -8.65 -8.04 -1.60
N HIS A 242 -9.09 -6.79 -1.49
CA HIS A 242 -9.49 -5.99 -2.65
C HIS A 242 -8.27 -5.60 -3.51
N GLY A 243 -7.14 -5.24 -2.88
CA GLY A 243 -5.85 -5.04 -3.56
C GLY A 243 -5.33 -6.31 -4.25
N ILE A 244 -5.50 -7.47 -3.62
CA ILE A 244 -5.17 -8.78 -4.22
C ILE A 244 -5.99 -9.03 -5.49
N LYS A 245 -7.29 -8.70 -5.47
CA LYS A 245 -8.17 -8.82 -6.65
C LYS A 245 -7.75 -7.86 -7.77
N LEU A 246 -7.33 -6.62 -7.44
CA LEU A 246 -6.75 -5.70 -8.41
C LEU A 246 -5.53 -6.35 -9.08
N ALA A 247 -4.56 -6.82 -8.29
CA ALA A 247 -3.35 -7.45 -8.81
C ALA A 247 -3.67 -8.67 -9.70
N ALA A 248 -4.63 -9.50 -9.26
CA ALA A 248 -5.05 -10.68 -10.02
C ALA A 248 -5.81 -10.36 -11.32
N ALA A 249 -6.47 -9.21 -11.40
CA ALA A 249 -7.24 -8.76 -12.57
C ALA A 249 -6.41 -7.97 -13.59
N LEU A 250 -5.15 -7.63 -13.28
CA LEU A 250 -4.26 -6.97 -14.25
C LEU A 250 -3.79 -7.96 -15.31
N PRO A 251 -3.69 -7.54 -16.60
CA PRO A 251 -3.20 -8.41 -17.68
C PRO A 251 -1.75 -8.82 -17.44
N GLU A 252 -0.90 -7.87 -17.06
CA GLU A 252 0.51 -8.10 -16.73
C GLU A 252 0.77 -7.75 -15.26
N LEU A 253 1.60 -8.57 -14.60
CA LEU A 253 2.04 -8.36 -13.23
C LEU A 253 3.49 -8.82 -13.11
N LYS A 254 4.42 -7.91 -13.39
CA LYS A 254 5.88 -8.21 -13.42
C LYS A 254 6.53 -8.19 -12.05
N TYR A 255 5.92 -7.49 -11.09
CA TYR A 255 6.51 -7.21 -9.80
C TYR A 255 5.73 -7.88 -8.69
N ALA A 256 6.43 -8.46 -7.70
CA ALA A 256 5.82 -8.87 -6.45
C ALA A 256 5.07 -7.69 -5.80
N CYS A 257 3.87 -7.91 -5.28
CA CYS A 257 2.99 -6.86 -4.80
C CYS A 257 3.30 -6.46 -3.35
N GLY A 258 3.13 -5.17 -3.03
CA GLY A 258 3.22 -4.66 -1.66
C GLY A 258 1.95 -4.94 -0.84
N LEU A 259 1.40 -6.15 -0.94
CA LEU A 259 0.13 -6.57 -0.32
C LEU A 259 0.33 -7.47 0.91
N GLY A 260 1.57 -7.61 1.37
CA GLY A 260 1.89 -8.33 2.61
C GLY A 260 1.82 -7.47 3.88
N THR A 261 1.38 -6.21 3.80
CA THR A 261 1.40 -5.26 4.94
C THR A 261 0.48 -5.65 6.09
N GLY A 262 -0.52 -6.52 5.88
CA GLY A 262 -1.31 -7.09 6.98
C GLY A 262 -0.44 -7.80 8.04
N LYS A 263 0.76 -8.27 7.68
CA LYS A 263 1.71 -8.86 8.66
C LYS A 263 2.31 -7.83 9.63
N LEU A 264 2.17 -6.53 9.35
CA LEU A 264 2.53 -5.45 10.28
C LEU A 264 1.47 -5.21 11.36
N LEU A 265 0.25 -5.72 11.19
CA LEU A 265 -0.78 -5.71 12.21
C LEU A 265 -0.51 -6.85 13.21
N ALA A 266 -0.64 -6.57 14.51
CA ALA A 266 -0.50 -7.60 15.55
C ALA A 266 -1.67 -8.58 15.49
N ASN A 267 -2.84 -8.08 15.12
CA ASN A 267 -4.06 -8.84 14.90
C ASN A 267 -4.84 -8.23 13.74
N ASP A 268 -5.58 -9.07 13.04
CA ASP A 268 -6.41 -8.67 11.91
C ASP A 268 -7.77 -9.37 12.01
N VAL A 269 -8.72 -8.98 11.19
CA VAL A 269 -10.07 -9.54 11.12
C VAL A 269 -10.17 -10.85 10.35
N ALA A 270 -9.13 -11.20 9.63
CA ALA A 270 -8.96 -12.49 8.96
C ALA A 270 -7.47 -12.77 8.72
N ASP A 271 -7.11 -14.02 8.52
CA ASP A 271 -5.75 -14.39 8.12
C ASP A 271 -5.64 -14.44 6.59
N LEU A 272 -4.61 -13.77 6.09
CA LEU A 272 -4.13 -13.88 4.72
C LEU A 272 -2.71 -14.46 4.76
N PRO A 273 -2.58 -15.79 4.77
CA PRO A 273 -1.29 -16.45 4.91
C PRO A 273 -0.41 -16.17 3.69
N ILE A 274 0.87 -15.88 3.97
CA ILE A 274 1.92 -15.89 2.95
C ILE A 274 2.53 -17.28 2.92
N VAL A 275 2.47 -17.93 1.78
CA VAL A 275 3.06 -19.26 1.55
C VAL A 275 3.98 -19.16 0.34
N ASP A 276 5.24 -19.51 0.51
CA ASP A 276 6.27 -19.41 -0.54
C ASP A 276 6.30 -18.06 -1.27
N GLY A 277 6.16 -16.96 -0.49
CA GLY A 277 6.15 -15.59 -1.00
C GLY A 277 4.87 -15.18 -1.72
N ARG A 278 3.77 -15.93 -1.57
CA ARG A 278 2.52 -15.72 -2.29
C ARG A 278 1.31 -15.64 -1.36
N ILE A 279 0.29 -14.91 -1.79
CA ILE A 279 -1.03 -14.85 -1.16
C ILE A 279 -2.08 -15.32 -2.16
N LYS A 280 -3.01 -16.17 -1.72
CA LYS A 280 -4.13 -16.64 -2.55
C LYS A 280 -5.16 -15.53 -2.76
N VAL A 281 -5.74 -15.51 -3.96
CA VAL A 281 -6.90 -14.66 -4.29
C VAL A 281 -8.13 -15.28 -3.62
N THR A 282 -8.68 -14.58 -2.63
CA THR A 282 -9.81 -15.08 -1.85
C THR A 282 -10.75 -13.97 -1.42
N ASN A 283 -12.00 -14.34 -1.14
CA ASN A 283 -12.94 -13.47 -0.44
C ASN A 283 -12.68 -13.57 1.06
N VAL A 284 -12.66 -12.41 1.71
CA VAL A 284 -12.46 -12.31 3.16
C VAL A 284 -13.80 -12.14 3.86
N ASN A 285 -14.06 -12.99 4.84
CA ASN A 285 -15.15 -12.83 5.79
C ASN A 285 -14.57 -12.48 7.16
N PRO A 286 -14.71 -11.23 7.62
CA PRO A 286 -14.16 -10.79 8.90
C PRO A 286 -14.73 -11.60 10.07
N SER A 287 -13.88 -11.90 11.05
CA SER A 287 -14.23 -12.58 12.29
C SER A 287 -13.52 -11.93 13.49
N GLY A 288 -13.99 -12.18 14.70
CA GLY A 288 -13.38 -11.66 15.93
C GLY A 288 -13.43 -10.13 16.08
N MET A 289 -14.25 -9.44 15.30
CA MET A 289 -14.32 -7.96 15.25
C MET A 289 -14.62 -7.33 16.61
N LEU A 290 -15.42 -7.96 17.45
CA LEU A 290 -15.78 -7.45 18.78
C LEU A 290 -14.55 -7.26 19.68
N ASN A 291 -13.47 -8.01 19.46
CA ASN A 291 -12.24 -7.90 20.25
C ASN A 291 -11.48 -6.60 19.98
N TYR A 292 -11.76 -5.95 18.86
CA TYR A 292 -11.05 -4.77 18.38
C TYR A 292 -11.97 -3.58 18.14
N GLN A 293 -13.22 -3.65 18.64
CA GLN A 293 -14.18 -2.57 18.47
C GLN A 293 -13.60 -1.26 19.00
N ALA A 294 -13.70 -0.20 18.20
CA ALA A 294 -13.27 1.13 18.60
C ALA A 294 -14.18 1.70 19.71
N ALA A 295 -13.68 2.68 20.45
CA ALA A 295 -14.47 3.38 21.46
C ALA A 295 -15.69 4.09 20.84
N PRO A 296 -16.81 4.24 21.58
CA PRO A 296 -18.05 4.80 21.03
C PRO A 296 -17.89 6.17 20.36
N GLU A 297 -17.06 7.04 20.91
CA GLU A 297 -16.74 8.35 20.33
C GLU A 297 -16.01 8.25 19.00
N ARG A 298 -15.16 7.20 18.84
CA ARG A 298 -14.47 6.94 17.57
C ARG A 298 -15.43 6.37 16.51
N ILE A 299 -16.36 5.52 16.93
CA ILE A 299 -17.39 5.00 16.03
C ILE A 299 -18.20 6.17 15.46
N LYS A 300 -18.68 7.07 16.32
CA LYS A 300 -19.42 8.26 15.88
C LYS A 300 -18.62 9.15 14.93
N TRP A 301 -17.35 9.37 15.23
CA TRP A 301 -16.45 10.16 14.37
C TRP A 301 -16.30 9.51 12.97
N TRP A 302 -16.15 8.18 12.91
CA TRP A 302 -16.07 7.46 11.64
C TRP A 302 -17.41 7.47 10.87
N GLU A 303 -18.55 7.41 11.56
CA GLU A 303 -19.86 7.57 10.93
C GLU A 303 -20.01 8.95 10.26
N GLU A 304 -19.64 10.02 10.96
CA GLU A 304 -19.65 11.38 10.43
C GLU A 304 -18.72 11.48 9.22
N ARG A 305 -17.51 10.96 9.33
CA ARG A 305 -16.52 10.94 8.24
C ARG A 305 -16.99 10.18 7.01
N ILE A 306 -17.69 9.06 7.19
CA ILE A 306 -18.30 8.31 6.08
C ILE A 306 -19.38 9.17 5.40
N ARG A 307 -20.22 9.89 6.15
CA ARG A 307 -21.25 10.77 5.58
C ARG A 307 -20.62 11.87 4.73
N ASP A 308 -19.64 12.57 5.27
CA ASP A 308 -18.94 13.66 4.56
C ASP A 308 -18.25 13.15 3.30
N SER A 309 -17.56 12.02 3.39
CA SER A 309 -16.90 11.38 2.24
C SER A 309 -17.89 10.85 1.20
N PHE A 310 -19.08 10.39 1.65
CA PHE A 310 -20.14 9.90 0.77
C PHE A 310 -20.76 11.04 -0.06
N GLU A 311 -20.97 12.20 0.52
CA GLU A 311 -21.42 13.39 -0.21
C GLU A 311 -20.46 13.76 -1.35
N VAL A 312 -19.15 13.78 -1.05
CA VAL A 312 -18.12 14.06 -2.05
C VAL A 312 -18.07 12.97 -3.12
N TRP A 313 -18.12 11.70 -2.70
CA TRP A 313 -18.11 10.57 -3.63
C TRP A 313 -19.34 10.58 -4.55
N GLN A 314 -20.54 10.85 -4.00
CA GLN A 314 -21.78 10.91 -4.77
C GLN A 314 -21.78 12.06 -5.78
N ALA A 315 -21.17 13.19 -5.45
CA ALA A 315 -21.07 14.33 -6.36
C ALA A 315 -20.13 14.08 -7.57
N ARG A 316 -19.24 13.07 -7.46
CA ARG A 316 -18.26 12.70 -8.49
C ARG A 316 -18.70 11.53 -9.40
N ASN A 317 -19.77 10.80 -9.02
CA ASN A 317 -20.27 9.60 -9.69
C ASN A 317 -21.76 9.72 -10.04
#